data_fc8147e5d8f4ca871fee2ebcc05f1e0e
#
_entry.id   fc8147e5d8f4ca871fee2ebcc05f1e0e
#
_cell.length_a   1.000
_cell.length_b   1.000
_cell.length_c   1.000
_cell.angle_alpha   90.00
_cell.angle_beta   90.00
_cell.angle_gamma   90.00
#
_symmetry.space_group_name_H-M   'P 1'
#
loop_
_entity.id
_entity.type
_entity.pdbx_description
1 polymer ?
#
loop_
_entity_poly.entity_id
_entity_poly.type
_entity_poly.pdbx_seq_one_letter_code
_entity_poly.pdbx_strand_id
1 'polypeptide(L)'
;MVNYTKHENEHGVALTKEEESKILTETKDITLRNALALGLYTGMRPNEYKTAKIDGKFIVAMNSKRKNEKIEYKKIPIIKMLEPYLKDGIKGPTEKRLRSAIREVLPNHKLYDLRTTFYTRCTECGVAEPALKEFVGHSFGSLGNAYTDLSDEYLLKEGEKLVW
;
A
#
# COMPACT_ATOMS: atom_id res chain seq x y z
N MET A 1 27.87 -18.81 1.18
CA MET A 1 26.52 -18.67 1.74
C MET A 1 25.90 -17.35 1.33
N VAL A 2 24.70 -17.40 0.89
CA VAL A 2 24.02 -16.25 0.34
C VAL A 2 23.51 -15.33 1.45
N ASN A 3 23.73 -14.03 1.30
CA ASN A 3 23.29 -13.03 2.27
C ASN A 3 21.81 -12.69 2.08
N TYR A 4 20.92 -13.65 2.31
CA TYR A 4 19.49 -13.41 2.22
C TYR A 4 19.02 -12.34 3.20
N THR A 5 19.59 -12.30 4.39
CA THR A 5 19.23 -11.36 5.44
C THR A 5 19.35 -9.90 4.97
N LYS A 6 20.38 -9.60 4.18
CA LYS A 6 20.60 -8.25 3.68
C LYS A 6 19.52 -7.84 2.67
N HIS A 7 19.12 -8.74 1.78
CA HIS A 7 18.06 -8.47 0.82
C HIS A 7 16.70 -8.30 1.49
N GLU A 8 16.40 -9.14 2.47
CA GLU A 8 15.16 -9.02 3.24
C GLU A 8 15.06 -7.67 3.93
N ASN A 9 16.17 -7.18 4.50
CA ASN A 9 16.21 -5.87 5.16
C ASN A 9 15.99 -4.70 4.19
N GLU A 10 16.42 -4.83 2.95
CA GLU A 10 16.24 -3.80 1.93
C GLU A 10 14.79 -3.71 1.44
N HIS A 11 14.09 -4.83 1.41
CA HIS A 11 12.73 -4.92 0.87
C HIS A 11 11.63 -4.93 1.93
N GLY A 12 12.02 -4.90 3.20
CA GLY A 12 11.09 -4.98 4.30
C GLY A 12 10.62 -6.41 4.58
N VAL A 13 9.82 -6.55 5.62
CA VAL A 13 9.27 -7.83 6.09
C VAL A 13 7.77 -7.68 6.26
N ALA A 14 7.00 -8.56 5.64
CA ALA A 14 5.55 -8.53 5.76
C ALA A 14 5.11 -8.79 7.20
N LEU A 15 4.06 -8.10 7.63
CA LEU A 15 3.41 -8.38 8.91
C LEU A 15 2.70 -9.74 8.83
N THR A 16 2.68 -10.44 9.95
CA THR A 16 1.77 -11.58 10.10
C THR A 16 0.34 -11.07 10.24
N LYS A 17 -0.64 -11.96 10.12
CA LYS A 17 -2.05 -11.57 10.30
C LYS A 17 -2.33 -11.11 11.73
N GLU A 18 -1.67 -11.72 12.71
CA GLU A 18 -1.75 -11.29 14.11
C GLU A 18 -1.18 -9.88 14.30
N GLU A 19 -0.07 -9.59 13.66
CA GLU A 19 0.55 -8.27 13.70
C GLU A 19 -0.31 -7.21 13.01
N GLU A 20 -0.94 -7.55 11.89
CA GLU A 20 -1.91 -6.67 11.24
C GLU A 20 -3.06 -6.31 12.19
N SER A 21 -3.64 -7.31 12.82
CA SER A 21 -4.71 -7.11 13.80
C SER A 21 -4.23 -6.24 14.95
N LYS A 22 -3.03 -6.50 15.44
CA LYS A 22 -2.45 -5.77 16.56
C LYS A 22 -2.28 -4.28 16.26
N ILE A 23 -1.72 -3.95 15.10
CA ILE A 23 -1.51 -2.54 14.73
C ILE A 23 -2.84 -1.79 14.58
N LEU A 24 -3.88 -2.45 14.11
CA LEU A 24 -5.19 -1.85 13.90
C LEU A 24 -6.03 -1.75 15.18
N THR A 25 -5.77 -2.61 16.18
CA THR A 25 -6.53 -2.59 17.43
C THR A 25 -5.81 -1.82 18.55
N GLU A 26 -4.48 -1.82 18.56
CA GLU A 26 -3.71 -1.18 19.64
C GLU A 26 -3.26 0.24 19.34
N THR A 27 -3.35 0.69 18.09
CA THR A 27 -3.08 2.09 17.78
C THR A 27 -4.27 2.94 18.24
N LYS A 28 -4.08 3.69 19.32
CA LYS A 28 -5.17 4.42 19.98
C LYS A 28 -5.65 5.63 19.23
N ASP A 29 -4.74 6.36 18.59
CA ASP A 29 -5.10 7.54 17.79
C ASP A 29 -5.77 7.10 16.50
N ILE A 30 -7.03 7.49 16.33
CA ILE A 30 -7.86 7.07 15.19
C ILE A 30 -7.26 7.52 13.86
N THR A 31 -6.74 8.75 13.80
CA THR A 31 -6.13 9.29 12.58
C THR A 31 -4.89 8.47 12.18
N LEU A 32 -4.05 8.14 13.14
CA LEU A 32 -2.87 7.30 12.90
C LEU A 32 -3.27 5.88 12.50
N ARG A 33 -4.24 5.31 13.20
CA ARG A 33 -4.76 3.96 12.88
C ARG A 33 -5.26 3.90 11.43
N ASN A 34 -6.08 4.88 11.05
CA ASN A 34 -6.64 4.92 9.69
C ASN A 34 -5.55 5.09 8.63
N ALA A 35 -4.52 5.88 8.91
CA ALA A 35 -3.40 6.05 7.99
C ALA A 35 -2.54 4.79 7.88
N LEU A 36 -2.36 4.05 8.98
CA LEU A 36 -1.67 2.77 8.95
C LEU A 36 -2.47 1.73 8.16
N ALA A 37 -3.79 1.71 8.32
CA ALA A 37 -4.67 0.85 7.53
C ALA A 37 -4.57 1.20 6.04
N LEU A 38 -4.50 2.47 5.71
CA LEU A 38 -4.33 2.92 4.33
C LEU A 38 -3.04 2.33 3.74
N GLY A 39 -1.95 2.37 4.48
CA GLY A 39 -0.69 1.76 4.03
C GLY A 39 -0.80 0.26 3.83
N LEU A 40 -1.43 -0.45 4.77
CA LEU A 40 -1.62 -1.90 4.69
C LEU A 40 -2.48 -2.33 3.50
N TYR A 41 -3.51 -1.56 3.19
CA TYR A 41 -4.54 -1.98 2.24
C TYR A 41 -4.46 -1.28 0.89
N THR A 42 -3.41 -0.50 0.66
CA THR A 42 -3.12 0.13 -0.64
C THR A 42 -1.67 -0.04 -1.07
N GLY A 43 -0.78 -0.27 -0.13
CA GLY A 43 0.66 -0.30 -0.40
C GLY A 43 1.27 1.05 -0.72
N MET A 44 0.54 2.15 -0.55
CA MET A 44 1.08 3.49 -0.82
C MET A 44 2.24 3.84 0.09
N ARG A 45 3.17 4.60 -0.44
CA ARG A 45 4.23 5.22 0.37
C ARG A 45 3.64 6.37 1.18
N PRO A 46 4.14 6.64 2.40
CA PRO A 46 3.56 7.69 3.26
C PRO A 46 3.52 9.06 2.63
N ASN A 47 4.53 9.42 1.82
CA ASN A 47 4.54 10.73 1.16
C ASN A 47 3.52 10.83 0.01
N GLU A 48 2.92 9.73 -0.39
CA GLU A 48 1.87 9.70 -1.40
C GLU A 48 0.49 10.03 -0.82
N TYR A 49 0.32 9.94 0.48
CA TYR A 49 -0.96 10.22 1.13
C TYR A 49 -1.44 11.66 0.89
N LYS A 50 -0.51 12.59 0.72
CA LYS A 50 -0.82 14.01 0.49
C LYS A 50 -1.61 14.25 -0.80
N THR A 51 -1.37 13.44 -1.80
CA THR A 51 -2.03 13.55 -3.10
C THR A 51 -3.18 12.58 -3.28
N ALA A 52 -3.33 11.65 -2.33
CA ALA A 52 -4.32 10.60 -2.43
C ALA A 52 -5.74 11.17 -2.30
N LYS A 53 -6.60 10.75 -3.23
CA LYS A 53 -8.02 11.14 -3.25
C LYS A 53 -8.88 9.92 -3.52
N ILE A 54 -10.06 9.93 -2.93
CA ILE A 54 -11.07 8.92 -3.22
C ILE A 54 -11.78 9.35 -4.50
N ASP A 55 -11.74 8.50 -5.51
CA ASP A 55 -12.40 8.72 -6.78
C ASP A 55 -13.25 7.47 -7.09
N GLY A 56 -14.54 7.56 -6.77
CA GLY A 56 -15.45 6.41 -6.90
C GLY A 56 -15.01 5.23 -6.06
N LYS A 57 -14.70 4.14 -6.71
CA LYS A 57 -14.25 2.89 -6.06
C LYS A 57 -12.74 2.79 -5.94
N PHE A 58 -12.03 3.87 -6.24
CA PHE A 58 -10.57 3.89 -6.25
C PHE A 58 -10.00 4.94 -5.33
N ILE A 59 -8.77 4.71 -4.91
CA ILE A 59 -7.89 5.75 -4.42
C ILE A 59 -6.93 6.08 -5.57
N VAL A 60 -6.83 7.35 -5.89
CA VAL A 60 -5.89 7.85 -6.91
C VAL A 60 -4.83 8.67 -6.21
N ALA A 61 -3.58 8.34 -6.44
CA ALA A 61 -2.45 9.02 -5.80
C ALA A 61 -1.32 9.23 -6.80
N MET A 62 -0.56 10.29 -6.59
CA MET A 62 0.62 10.56 -7.42
C MET A 62 1.77 9.67 -6.97
N ASN A 63 2.41 8.99 -7.92
CA ASN A 63 3.60 8.21 -7.65
C ASN A 63 4.73 9.12 -7.16
N SER A 64 5.29 8.81 -5.99
CA SER A 64 6.40 9.57 -5.43
C SER A 64 7.72 9.25 -6.12
N LYS A 65 7.89 8.01 -6.63
CA LYS A 65 9.05 7.64 -7.43
C LYS A 65 8.68 7.67 -8.90
N ARG A 66 9.25 8.62 -9.63
CA ARG A 66 8.95 8.85 -11.03
C ARG A 66 10.24 8.83 -11.85
N LYS A 67 10.17 8.24 -13.03
CA LYS A 67 11.26 8.32 -14.00
C LYS A 67 11.15 9.64 -14.78
N ASN A 68 12.28 10.29 -14.97
CA ASN A 68 12.36 11.51 -15.79
C ASN A 68 11.44 12.64 -15.33
N GLU A 69 11.17 12.73 -14.04
CA GLU A 69 10.32 13.76 -13.41
C GLU A 69 8.90 13.82 -13.97
N LYS A 70 8.51 12.84 -14.77
CA LYS A 70 7.16 12.79 -15.33
C LYS A 70 6.15 12.47 -14.25
N ILE A 71 5.09 13.28 -14.18
CA ILE A 71 4.01 13.04 -13.20
C ILE A 71 3.20 11.83 -13.64
N GLU A 72 3.11 10.84 -12.76
CA GLU A 72 2.32 9.65 -12.98
C GLU A 72 1.41 9.42 -11.78
N TYR A 73 0.20 8.99 -12.06
CA TYR A 73 -0.77 8.64 -11.03
C TYR A 73 -0.99 7.14 -11.02
N LYS A 74 -1.30 6.60 -9.86
CA LYS A 74 -1.69 5.22 -9.71
C LYS A 74 -3.11 5.14 -9.19
N LYS A 75 -3.75 4.05 -9.49
CA LYS A 75 -5.15 3.78 -9.19
C LYS A 75 -5.24 2.48 -8.41
N ILE A 76 -5.77 2.55 -7.22
CA ILE A 76 -5.84 1.42 -6.30
C ILE A 76 -7.29 1.20 -5.92
N PRO A 77 -7.86 0.02 -6.15
CA PRO A 77 -9.23 -0.26 -5.70
C PRO A 77 -9.37 -0.13 -4.19
N ILE A 78 -10.49 0.42 -3.75
CA ILE A 78 -10.82 0.44 -2.33
C ILE A 78 -11.35 -0.94 -1.98
N ILE A 79 -10.51 -1.76 -1.35
CA ILE A 79 -10.90 -3.10 -0.95
C ILE A 79 -11.80 -3.05 0.29
N LYS A 80 -12.59 -4.10 0.50
CA LYS A 80 -13.55 -4.13 1.61
C LYS A 80 -12.91 -3.89 2.97
N MET A 81 -11.72 -4.44 3.19
CA MET A 81 -11.00 -4.28 4.45
C MET A 81 -10.58 -2.84 4.73
N LEU A 82 -10.45 -2.02 3.71
CA LEU A 82 -10.09 -0.61 3.85
C LEU A 82 -11.30 0.28 4.15
N GLU A 83 -12.47 -0.07 3.66
CA GLU A 83 -13.67 0.78 3.77
C GLU A 83 -13.93 1.36 5.15
N PRO A 84 -13.83 0.56 6.26
CA PRO A 84 -14.10 1.10 7.60
C PRO A 84 -13.17 2.25 8.01
N TYR A 85 -11.98 2.31 7.42
CA TYR A 85 -10.95 3.28 7.79
C TYR A 85 -10.98 4.55 6.95
N LEU A 86 -11.94 4.66 6.01
CA LEU A 86 -12.07 5.82 5.12
C LEU A 86 -13.26 6.71 5.45
N LYS A 87 -13.98 6.46 6.55
CA LYS A 87 -15.17 7.22 6.93
C LYS A 87 -14.95 8.72 7.03
N ASP A 88 -13.78 9.12 7.50
CA ASP A 88 -13.41 10.53 7.67
C ASP A 88 -12.50 11.03 6.54
N GLY A 89 -12.48 10.32 5.42
CA GLY A 89 -11.61 10.64 4.29
C GLY A 89 -10.17 10.24 4.53
N ILE A 90 -9.29 10.68 3.63
CA ILE A 90 -7.86 10.39 3.73
C ILE A 90 -7.17 11.54 4.45
N LYS A 91 -6.50 11.22 5.55
CA LYS A 91 -5.68 12.17 6.30
C LYS A 91 -4.25 11.67 6.33
N GLY A 92 -3.31 12.55 6.05
CA GLY A 92 -1.90 12.20 5.99
C GLY A 92 -1.13 12.73 7.20
N PRO A 93 -1.08 12.01 8.31
CA PRO A 93 -0.15 12.35 9.39
C PRO A 93 1.27 12.41 8.87
N THR A 94 2.16 13.10 9.56
CA THR A 94 3.54 13.14 9.15
C THR A 94 4.15 11.73 9.19
N GLU A 95 5.12 11.50 8.32
CA GLU A 95 5.84 10.23 8.29
C GLU A 95 6.47 9.89 9.65
N LYS A 96 6.98 10.93 10.34
CA LYS A 96 7.55 10.77 11.68
C LYS A 96 6.54 10.22 12.67
N ARG A 97 5.31 10.73 12.66
CA ARG A 97 4.25 10.25 13.55
C ARG A 97 3.84 8.82 13.22
N LEU A 98 3.78 8.48 11.94
CA LEU A 98 3.47 7.12 11.50
C LEU A 98 4.55 6.13 11.92
N ARG A 99 5.82 6.51 11.79
CA ARG A 99 6.94 5.68 12.25
C ARG A 99 6.90 5.45 13.75
N SER A 100 6.60 6.49 14.52
CA SER A 100 6.47 6.36 15.97
C SER A 100 5.31 5.44 16.35
N ALA A 101 4.18 5.55 15.65
CA ALA A 101 3.02 4.72 15.92
C ALA A 101 3.30 3.24 15.68
N ILE A 102 3.92 2.90 14.55
CA ILE A 102 4.23 1.49 14.26
C ILE A 102 5.26 0.93 15.23
N ARG A 103 6.27 1.74 15.57
CA ARG A 103 7.33 1.31 16.49
C ARG A 103 6.80 1.03 17.89
N GLU A 104 5.82 1.81 18.33
CA GLU A 104 5.20 1.62 19.64
C GLU A 104 4.48 0.27 19.75
N VAL A 105 3.77 -0.13 18.71
CA VAL A 105 2.96 -1.36 18.70
C VAL A 105 3.77 -2.56 18.20
N LEU A 106 4.57 -2.36 17.16
CA LEU A 106 5.36 -3.40 16.51
C LEU A 106 6.82 -2.96 16.41
N PRO A 107 7.59 -3.02 17.52
CA PRO A 107 8.95 -2.47 17.55
C PRO A 107 9.93 -3.14 16.57
N ASN A 108 9.62 -4.32 16.09
CA ASN A 108 10.47 -5.04 15.13
C ASN A 108 10.15 -4.71 13.67
N HIS A 109 9.17 -3.84 13.44
CA HIS A 109 8.76 -3.48 12.10
C HIS A 109 9.07 -2.02 11.77
N LYS A 110 9.21 -1.77 10.47
CA LYS A 110 9.38 -0.43 9.90
C LYS A 110 8.08 -0.02 9.20
N LEU A 111 7.93 1.27 8.97
CA LEU A 111 6.78 1.78 8.23
C LEU A 111 6.69 1.18 6.82
N TYR A 112 7.84 0.97 6.16
CA TYR A 112 7.89 0.35 4.85
C TYR A 112 7.30 -1.07 4.83
N ASP A 113 7.30 -1.76 5.95
CA ASP A 113 6.77 -3.13 6.05
C ASP A 113 5.28 -3.20 5.74
N LEU A 114 4.54 -2.10 5.89
CA LEU A 114 3.12 -2.04 5.49
C LEU A 114 2.99 -2.26 3.98
N ARG A 115 3.83 -1.60 3.20
CA ARG A 115 3.84 -1.75 1.75
C ARG A 115 4.28 -3.16 1.35
N THR A 116 5.28 -3.70 2.01
CA THR A 116 5.72 -5.08 1.79
C THR A 116 4.59 -6.06 2.09
N THR A 117 3.82 -5.82 3.14
CA THR A 117 2.66 -6.63 3.50
C THR A 117 1.62 -6.61 2.39
N PHE A 118 1.25 -5.44 1.90
CA PHE A 118 0.29 -5.33 0.81
C PHE A 118 0.76 -6.08 -0.44
N TYR A 119 2.02 -5.89 -0.82
CA TYR A 119 2.60 -6.57 -1.98
C TYR A 119 2.54 -8.09 -1.81
N THR A 120 2.91 -8.56 -0.63
CA THR A 120 2.87 -10.00 -0.29
C THR A 120 1.44 -10.54 -0.37
N ARG A 121 0.47 -9.82 0.19
CA ARG A 121 -0.94 -10.25 0.14
C ARG A 121 -1.48 -10.27 -1.29
N CYS A 122 -1.11 -9.28 -2.11
CA CYS A 122 -1.48 -9.30 -3.52
C CYS A 122 -0.98 -10.58 -4.21
N THR A 123 0.27 -10.94 -3.96
CA THR A 123 0.86 -12.14 -4.52
C THR A 123 0.14 -13.40 -4.02
N GLU A 124 -0.09 -13.49 -2.73
CA GLU A 124 -0.77 -14.63 -2.11
C GLU A 124 -2.22 -14.78 -2.56
N CYS A 125 -2.91 -13.66 -2.77
CA CYS A 125 -4.30 -13.65 -3.23
C CYS A 125 -4.44 -13.85 -4.73
N GLY A 126 -3.34 -13.97 -5.45
CA GLY A 126 -3.37 -14.24 -6.88
C GLY A 126 -3.68 -13.03 -7.76
N VAL A 127 -3.40 -11.82 -7.27
CA VAL A 127 -3.54 -10.61 -8.08
C VAL A 127 -2.57 -10.68 -9.26
N ALA A 128 -3.07 -10.43 -10.46
CA ALA A 128 -2.26 -10.48 -11.67
C ALA A 128 -1.16 -9.41 -11.63
N GLU A 129 0.02 -9.74 -12.14
CA GLU A 129 1.18 -8.85 -12.09
C GLU A 129 0.91 -7.45 -12.66
N PRO A 130 0.24 -7.29 -13.83
CA PRO A 130 -0.04 -5.96 -14.33
C PRO A 130 -0.87 -5.09 -13.38
N ALA A 131 -1.88 -5.67 -12.73
CA ALA A 131 -2.67 -4.96 -11.74
C ALA A 131 -1.86 -4.62 -10.50
N LEU A 132 -1.05 -5.56 -10.00
CA LEU A 132 -0.19 -5.31 -8.86
C LEU A 132 0.77 -4.14 -9.11
N LYS A 133 1.38 -4.11 -10.29
CA LYS A 133 2.29 -3.01 -10.66
C LYS A 133 1.56 -1.67 -10.71
N GLU A 134 0.32 -1.65 -11.21
CA GLU A 134 -0.49 -0.44 -11.19
C GLU A 134 -0.77 0.01 -9.75
N PHE A 135 -1.19 -0.91 -8.87
CA PHE A 135 -1.52 -0.60 -7.48
C PHE A 135 -0.33 -0.04 -6.71
N VAL A 136 0.84 -0.61 -6.86
CA VAL A 136 2.03 -0.16 -6.13
C VAL A 136 2.80 0.95 -6.86
N GLY A 137 2.43 1.23 -8.11
CA GLY A 137 3.06 2.29 -8.89
C GLY A 137 4.44 1.94 -9.40
N HIS A 138 4.70 0.66 -9.68
CA HIS A 138 5.96 0.24 -10.29
C HIS A 138 5.97 0.50 -11.79
N SER A 139 7.13 0.86 -12.32
CA SER A 139 7.34 0.99 -13.76
C SER A 139 7.34 -0.40 -14.41
N PHE A 140 6.74 -0.48 -15.61
CA PHE A 140 6.78 -1.70 -16.41
C PHE A 140 8.03 -1.84 -17.27
N GLY A 141 8.94 -0.88 -17.20
CA GLY A 141 10.14 -0.88 -18.04
C GLY A 141 9.80 -0.64 -19.51
N SER A 142 10.53 -1.31 -20.41
CA SER A 142 10.32 -1.19 -21.86
C SER A 142 8.98 -1.76 -22.34
N LEU A 143 8.38 -2.67 -21.58
CA LEU A 143 7.08 -3.25 -21.89
C LEU A 143 5.92 -2.50 -21.24
N GLY A 144 6.20 -1.44 -20.48
CA GLY A 144 5.20 -0.70 -19.73
C GLY A 144 4.08 -0.13 -20.56
N ASN A 145 4.40 0.30 -21.78
CA ASN A 145 3.42 0.87 -22.68
C ASN A 145 2.30 -0.10 -23.07
N ALA A 146 2.56 -1.40 -23.02
CA ALA A 146 1.56 -2.41 -23.34
C ALA A 146 0.46 -2.52 -22.27
N TYR A 147 0.71 -1.99 -21.06
CA TYR A 147 -0.19 -2.13 -19.91
C TYR A 147 -0.70 -0.80 -19.38
N THR A 148 -0.45 0.32 -20.09
CA THR A 148 -0.83 1.65 -19.60
C THR A 148 -2.33 1.90 -19.60
N ASP A 149 -3.10 1.12 -20.37
CA ASP A 149 -4.53 1.30 -20.55
C ASP A 149 -5.36 0.21 -19.88
N LEU A 150 -4.96 -0.22 -18.69
CA LEU A 150 -5.76 -1.18 -17.93
C LEU A 150 -7.12 -0.56 -17.57
N SER A 151 -8.20 -1.27 -17.86
CA SER A 151 -9.54 -0.78 -17.57
C SER A 151 -9.84 -0.77 -16.06
N ASP A 152 -10.72 0.12 -15.66
CA ASP A 152 -11.21 0.15 -14.28
C ASP A 152 -11.86 -1.17 -13.88
N GLU A 153 -12.61 -1.77 -14.78
CA GLU A 153 -13.26 -3.06 -14.57
C GLU A 153 -12.23 -4.15 -14.23
N TYR A 154 -11.14 -4.20 -15.01
CA TYR A 154 -10.05 -5.14 -14.75
C TYR A 154 -9.41 -4.91 -13.38
N LEU A 155 -9.10 -3.66 -13.06
CA LEU A 155 -8.48 -3.32 -11.78
C LEU A 155 -9.39 -3.65 -10.60
N LEU A 156 -10.68 -3.36 -10.72
CA LEU A 156 -11.66 -3.68 -9.66
C LEU A 156 -11.80 -5.18 -9.47
N LYS A 157 -11.82 -5.94 -10.54
CA LYS A 157 -11.91 -7.40 -10.48
C LYS A 157 -10.68 -8.00 -9.78
N GLU A 158 -9.50 -7.50 -10.11
CA GLU A 158 -8.27 -7.94 -9.44
C GLU A 158 -8.26 -7.53 -7.98
N GLY A 159 -8.77 -6.34 -7.66
CA GLY A 159 -8.89 -5.87 -6.27
C GLY A 159 -9.82 -6.73 -5.43
N GLU A 160 -10.86 -7.32 -6.02
CA GLU A 160 -11.78 -8.22 -5.32
C GLU A 160 -11.11 -9.47 -4.77
N LYS A 161 -9.96 -9.86 -5.33
CA LYS A 161 -9.18 -11.00 -4.85
C LYS A 161 -8.52 -10.73 -3.50
N LEU A 162 -8.40 -9.46 -3.12
CA LEU A 162 -7.71 -9.05 -1.90
C LEU A 162 -8.62 -9.21 -0.68
N VAL A 163 -8.69 -10.43 -0.21
CA VAL A 163 -9.40 -10.84 1.01
C VAL A 163 -8.47 -11.78 1.76
N TRP A 164 -8.15 -11.40 3.00
CA TRP A 164 -7.30 -12.26 3.84
C TRP A 164 -7.60 -12.07 5.33
#